data_0fea6a974a82802d7743c231770c6172
#
_entry.id   0fea6a974a82802d7743c231770c6172
#
_cell.length_a   1.000
_cell.length_b   1.000
_cell.length_c   1.000
_cell.angle_alpha   90.00
_cell.angle_beta   90.00
_cell.angle_gamma   90.00
#
_symmetry.space_group_name_H-M   'P 1'
#
loop_
_entity.id
_entity.type
_entity.pdbx_description
1 polymer ?
#
loop_
_entity_poly.entity_id
_entity_poly.type
_entity_poly.pdbx_seq_one_letter_code
_entity_poly.pdbx_strand_id
1 'polypeptide(L)'
;CEKAKKIIVEVNTNMPRCLGGMENCVHISKVSGIVEGSNPPIGQMAAAGPASEVDLKVANLVVPLIPNGACLQLGIGGMPNAIGSLIAQSDLKDLGVHTEMYVDAFVDIAKAGKITGAHKQLDKGRQVYAFGAGTKKMYDYLDNNPECMSAPVDYTNDIRSISALDNVISINNAVDIDLLGPV
;
A
#
# COMPACT_ATOMS: atom_id res chain seq x y z
N CYS A 1 -18.26 8.69 -2.35
CA CYS A 1 -19.70 8.51 -2.03
C CYS A 1 -20.41 9.81 -1.67
N GLU A 2 -19.75 10.82 -1.11
CA GLU A 2 -20.36 12.04 -0.54
C GLU A 2 -21.21 12.86 -1.54
N LYS A 3 -20.80 12.90 -2.81
CA LYS A 3 -21.50 13.66 -3.86
C LYS A 3 -22.54 12.83 -4.62
N ALA A 4 -22.68 11.56 -4.31
CA ALA A 4 -23.63 10.68 -4.99
C ALA A 4 -25.06 10.92 -4.47
N LYS A 5 -26.03 11.05 -5.39
CA LYS A 5 -27.45 11.16 -5.03
C LYS A 5 -28.04 9.84 -4.53
N LYS A 6 -27.50 8.72 -4.97
CA LYS A 6 -27.88 7.36 -4.55
C LYS A 6 -26.62 6.54 -4.36
N ILE A 7 -26.57 5.76 -3.30
CA ILE A 7 -25.49 4.82 -2.99
C ILE A 7 -26.11 3.42 -3.01
N ILE A 8 -25.64 2.59 -3.91
CA ILE A 8 -26.00 1.15 -3.97
C ILE A 8 -24.73 0.39 -3.60
N VAL A 9 -24.87 -0.54 -2.66
CA VAL A 9 -23.76 -1.35 -2.15
C VAL A 9 -23.99 -2.80 -2.55
N GLU A 10 -23.02 -3.39 -3.24
CA GLU A 10 -22.94 -4.84 -3.40
C GLU A 10 -22.08 -5.40 -2.27
N VAL A 11 -22.63 -6.38 -1.56
CA VAL A 11 -21.94 -7.06 -0.46
C VAL A 11 -21.28 -8.32 -0.99
N ASN A 12 -19.98 -8.47 -0.70
CA ASN A 12 -19.21 -9.67 -1.00
C ASN A 12 -18.47 -10.14 0.24
N THR A 13 -18.83 -11.33 0.75
CA THR A 13 -18.24 -11.91 1.97
C THR A 13 -16.78 -12.34 1.81
N ASN A 14 -16.27 -12.41 0.58
CA ASN A 14 -14.86 -12.70 0.30
C ASN A 14 -13.96 -11.45 0.35
N MET A 15 -14.55 -10.25 0.49
CA MET A 15 -13.76 -9.02 0.65
C MET A 15 -13.12 -8.97 2.03
N PRO A 16 -11.81 -8.65 2.14
CA PRO A 16 -11.18 -8.44 3.44
C PRO A 16 -11.83 -7.24 4.14
N ARG A 17 -12.01 -7.34 5.43
CA ARG A 17 -12.42 -6.20 6.25
C ARG A 17 -11.22 -5.31 6.50
N CYS A 18 -11.06 -4.29 5.67
CA CYS A 18 -10.02 -3.30 5.84
C CYS A 18 -10.40 -2.34 6.98
N LEU A 19 -9.56 -2.29 8.01
CA LEU A 19 -9.70 -1.32 9.09
C LEU A 19 -9.17 0.03 8.61
N GLY A 20 -9.72 1.13 9.11
CA GLY A 20 -9.33 2.44 8.61
C GLY A 20 -9.61 3.58 9.57
N GLY A 21 -9.45 4.78 9.05
CA GLY A 21 -9.79 6.01 9.71
C GLY A 21 -11.30 6.30 9.66
N MET A 22 -11.68 7.57 9.51
CA MET A 22 -13.07 8.01 9.59
C MET A 22 -13.93 7.68 8.36
N GLU A 23 -13.33 7.44 7.18
CA GLU A 23 -14.03 7.36 5.90
C GLU A 23 -14.07 5.96 5.27
N ASN A 24 -13.60 4.95 5.98
CA ASN A 24 -13.64 3.57 5.53
C ASN A 24 -15.02 2.89 5.69
N CYS A 25 -15.97 3.59 6.30
CA CYS A 25 -17.33 3.09 6.55
C CYS A 25 -18.37 4.07 6.06
N VAL A 26 -19.46 3.53 5.53
CA VAL A 26 -20.67 4.31 5.19
C VAL A 26 -21.80 3.89 6.13
N HIS A 27 -22.42 4.84 6.79
CA HIS A 27 -23.56 4.55 7.67
C HIS A 27 -24.73 4.02 6.84
N ILE A 28 -25.37 2.96 7.31
CA ILE A 28 -26.45 2.27 6.59
C ILE A 28 -27.59 3.20 6.16
N SER A 29 -27.89 4.25 6.91
CA SER A 29 -28.93 5.22 6.56
C SER A 29 -28.63 6.05 5.31
N LYS A 30 -27.36 6.07 4.84
CA LYS A 30 -26.96 6.73 3.59
C LYS A 30 -27.04 5.80 2.40
N VAL A 31 -27.26 4.52 2.60
CA VAL A 31 -27.32 3.50 1.55
C VAL A 31 -28.75 3.43 0.98
N SER A 32 -28.88 3.62 -0.31
CA SER A 32 -30.17 3.61 -1.02
C SER A 32 -30.64 2.19 -1.39
N GLY A 33 -29.73 1.24 -1.49
CA GLY A 33 -30.01 -0.16 -1.78
C GLY A 33 -28.80 -1.03 -1.50
N ILE A 34 -29.06 -2.27 -1.11
CA ILE A 34 -28.06 -3.32 -0.89
C ILE A 34 -28.35 -4.46 -1.84
N VAL A 35 -27.32 -4.94 -2.52
CA VAL A 35 -27.37 -6.10 -3.39
C VAL A 35 -26.43 -7.16 -2.81
N GLU A 36 -26.95 -8.34 -2.57
CA GLU A 36 -26.15 -9.52 -2.29
C GLU A 36 -25.87 -10.24 -3.60
N GLY A 37 -24.60 -10.18 -4.04
CA GLY A 37 -24.16 -10.81 -5.28
C GLY A 37 -23.85 -12.30 -5.11
N SER A 38 -23.20 -12.89 -6.13
CA SER A 38 -22.78 -14.30 -6.12
C SER A 38 -21.56 -14.56 -5.23
N ASN A 39 -21.05 -13.57 -4.53
CA ASN A 39 -19.84 -13.64 -3.69
C ASN A 39 -18.63 -14.24 -4.43
N PRO A 40 -18.24 -13.72 -5.61
CA PRO A 40 -17.09 -14.24 -6.32
C PRO A 40 -15.82 -14.04 -5.48
N PRO A 41 -14.80 -14.88 -5.66
CA PRO A 41 -13.49 -14.61 -5.06
C PRO A 41 -12.95 -13.27 -5.55
N ILE A 42 -12.18 -12.57 -4.71
CA ILE A 42 -11.55 -11.30 -5.10
C ILE A 42 -10.57 -11.55 -6.24
N GLY A 43 -10.64 -10.67 -7.25
CA GLY A 43 -9.66 -10.65 -8.32
C GLY A 43 -8.26 -10.43 -7.75
N GLN A 44 -7.33 -11.30 -8.12
CA GLN A 44 -5.94 -11.20 -7.69
C GLN A 44 -5.09 -10.69 -8.85
N MET A 45 -4.09 -9.90 -8.54
CA MET A 45 -3.02 -9.65 -9.49
C MET A 45 -2.21 -10.94 -9.67
N ALA A 46 -1.67 -11.16 -10.87
CA ALA A 46 -0.72 -12.24 -11.08
C ALA A 46 0.44 -12.08 -10.08
N ALA A 47 0.83 -13.18 -9.45
CA ALA A 47 2.03 -13.17 -8.62
C ALA A 47 3.20 -12.66 -9.47
N ALA A 48 4.02 -11.78 -8.91
CA ALA A 48 5.22 -11.34 -9.60
C ALA A 48 6.09 -12.55 -9.91
N GLY A 49 6.49 -12.67 -11.17
CA GLY A 49 7.51 -13.64 -11.55
C GLY A 49 8.84 -13.36 -10.84
N PRO A 50 9.84 -14.24 -11.03
CA PRO A 50 11.17 -13.98 -10.51
C PRO A 50 11.69 -12.64 -11.04
N ALA A 51 12.36 -11.87 -10.19
CA ALA A 51 12.96 -10.60 -10.57
C ALA A 51 13.99 -10.82 -11.69
N SER A 52 13.98 -9.97 -12.71
CA SER A 52 14.98 -9.99 -13.76
C SER A 52 16.35 -9.56 -13.21
N GLU A 53 17.42 -9.86 -13.94
CA GLU A 53 18.76 -9.37 -13.58
C GLU A 53 18.82 -7.85 -13.51
N VAL A 54 18.06 -7.16 -14.33
CA VAL A 54 17.96 -5.69 -14.33
C VAL A 54 17.26 -5.22 -13.07
N ASP A 55 16.12 -5.83 -12.70
CA ASP A 55 15.42 -5.49 -11.46
C ASP A 55 16.31 -5.65 -10.23
N LEU A 56 17.08 -6.74 -10.17
CA LEU A 56 18.01 -6.99 -9.06
C LEU A 56 19.16 -5.97 -9.04
N LYS A 57 19.70 -5.59 -10.19
CA LYS A 57 20.73 -4.52 -10.25
C LYS A 57 20.18 -3.19 -9.74
N VAL A 58 18.99 -2.79 -10.19
CA VAL A 58 18.34 -1.56 -9.73
C VAL A 58 18.06 -1.64 -8.23
N ALA A 59 17.51 -2.74 -7.74
CA ALA A 59 17.22 -2.93 -6.33
C ALA A 59 18.47 -2.83 -5.44
N ASN A 60 19.60 -3.39 -5.89
CA ASN A 60 20.89 -3.27 -5.19
C ASN A 60 21.46 -1.84 -5.15
N LEU A 61 21.08 -0.99 -6.09
CA LEU A 61 21.45 0.43 -6.09
C LEU A 61 20.53 1.27 -5.21
N VAL A 62 19.24 0.92 -5.13
CA VAL A 62 18.22 1.70 -4.43
C VAL A 62 18.20 1.41 -2.92
N VAL A 63 18.24 0.12 -2.53
CA VAL A 63 18.09 -0.27 -1.11
C VAL A 63 19.12 0.39 -0.19
N PRO A 64 20.41 0.55 -0.55
CA PRO A 64 21.39 1.26 0.29
C PRO A 64 21.08 2.75 0.52
N LEU A 65 20.20 3.35 -0.28
CA LEU A 65 19.80 4.77 -0.14
C LEU A 65 18.65 4.94 0.86
N ILE A 66 18.04 3.84 1.31
CA ILE A 66 16.90 3.88 2.24
C ILE A 66 17.44 3.92 3.67
N PRO A 67 17.17 4.99 4.45
CA PRO A 67 17.59 5.03 5.84
C PRO A 67 16.66 4.20 6.74
N ASN A 68 17.13 3.79 7.92
CA ASN A 68 16.27 3.28 8.97
C ASN A 68 15.20 4.32 9.33
N GLY A 69 13.99 3.88 9.62
CA GLY A 69 12.88 4.77 9.94
C GLY A 69 12.23 5.45 8.73
N ALA A 70 12.67 5.15 7.51
CA ALA A 70 12.04 5.70 6.29
C ALA A 70 10.58 5.32 6.19
N CYS A 71 9.74 6.23 5.69
CA CYS A 71 8.35 5.98 5.36
C CYS A 71 8.22 5.66 3.88
N LEU A 72 7.81 4.44 3.55
CA LEU A 72 7.86 3.90 2.20
C LEU A 72 6.54 4.04 1.45
N GLN A 73 6.65 4.35 0.16
CA GLN A 73 5.67 4.12 -0.88
C GLN A 73 6.32 3.25 -1.96
N LEU A 74 5.65 2.17 -2.35
CA LEU A 74 6.10 1.25 -3.40
C LEU A 74 5.04 1.13 -4.49
N GLY A 75 5.47 1.22 -5.74
CA GLY A 75 4.65 0.91 -6.91
C GLY A 75 4.51 -0.60 -7.15
N ILE A 76 3.88 -0.94 -8.26
CA ILE A 76 3.70 -2.33 -8.75
C ILE A 76 4.76 -2.66 -9.80
N GLY A 77 5.02 -3.96 -9.98
CA GLY A 77 5.90 -4.49 -11.02
C GLY A 77 7.12 -5.22 -10.50
N GLY A 78 7.95 -5.71 -11.41
CA GLY A 78 9.13 -6.53 -11.09
C GLY A 78 10.13 -5.80 -10.20
N MET A 79 10.48 -4.57 -10.55
CA MET A 79 11.48 -3.78 -9.86
C MET A 79 11.04 -3.40 -8.42
N PRO A 80 9.84 -2.83 -8.16
CA PRO A 80 9.39 -2.58 -6.78
C PRO A 80 9.29 -3.85 -5.93
N ASN A 81 8.90 -4.98 -6.51
CA ASN A 81 8.89 -6.27 -5.80
C ASN A 81 10.31 -6.76 -5.47
N ALA A 82 11.27 -6.61 -6.37
CA ALA A 82 12.67 -6.94 -6.11
C ALA A 82 13.23 -6.09 -4.96
N ILE A 83 12.94 -4.78 -4.97
CA ILE A 83 13.34 -3.87 -3.90
C ILE A 83 12.69 -4.29 -2.56
N GLY A 84 11.39 -4.58 -2.55
CA GLY A 84 10.69 -5.05 -1.36
C GLY A 84 11.28 -6.35 -0.79
N SER A 85 11.65 -7.29 -1.65
CA SER A 85 12.31 -8.55 -1.25
C SER A 85 13.69 -8.30 -0.64
N LEU A 86 14.49 -7.39 -1.21
CA LEU A 86 15.79 -7.03 -0.63
C LEU A 86 15.64 -6.26 0.69
N ILE A 87 14.66 -5.36 0.81
CA ILE A 87 14.35 -4.69 2.08
C ILE A 87 14.02 -5.73 3.15
N ALA A 88 13.18 -6.72 2.84
CA ALA A 88 12.82 -7.77 3.79
C ALA A 88 14.02 -8.58 4.29
N GLN A 89 15.07 -8.71 3.49
CA GLN A 89 16.31 -9.44 3.81
C GLN A 89 17.43 -8.54 4.36
N SER A 90 17.30 -7.21 4.28
CA SER A 90 18.32 -6.24 4.71
C SER A 90 18.35 -6.06 6.24
N ASP A 91 19.26 -5.25 6.74
CA ASP A 91 19.33 -4.83 8.15
C ASP A 91 18.48 -3.58 8.45
N LEU A 92 17.67 -3.13 7.49
CA LEU A 92 16.76 -2.00 7.67
C LEU A 92 15.72 -2.30 8.75
N LYS A 93 15.37 -1.28 9.51
CA LYS A 93 14.44 -1.38 10.64
C LYS A 93 13.63 -0.12 10.84
N ASP A 94 12.56 -0.26 11.62
CA ASP A 94 11.67 0.82 12.03
C ASP A 94 11.03 1.58 10.87
N LEU A 95 10.83 0.90 9.73
CA LEU A 95 10.21 1.47 8.54
C LEU A 95 8.74 1.81 8.81
N GLY A 96 8.25 2.83 8.11
CA GLY A 96 6.84 3.19 8.03
C GLY A 96 6.27 2.89 6.65
N VAL A 97 4.94 2.90 6.55
CA VAL A 97 4.22 2.81 5.27
C VAL A 97 3.22 3.95 5.18
N HIS A 98 3.29 4.71 4.10
CA HIS A 98 2.29 5.68 3.67
C HIS A 98 2.28 5.65 2.15
N THR A 99 1.28 5.00 1.58
CA THR A 99 1.27 4.64 0.17
C THR A 99 -0.14 4.80 -0.41
N GLU A 100 -0.24 5.06 -1.70
CA GLU A 100 -1.51 4.96 -2.39
C GLU A 100 -1.95 3.50 -2.47
N MET A 101 -1.09 2.65 -3.03
CA MET A 101 -1.37 1.23 -3.26
C MET A 101 -0.60 0.37 -2.24
N TYR A 102 -1.31 -0.52 -1.55
CA TYR A 102 -0.70 -1.57 -0.75
C TYR A 102 -0.41 -2.79 -1.63
N VAL A 103 0.82 -3.30 -1.58
CA VAL A 103 1.31 -4.39 -2.43
C VAL A 103 1.90 -5.54 -1.61
N ASP A 104 2.05 -6.71 -2.24
CA ASP A 104 2.59 -7.92 -1.57
C ASP A 104 3.95 -7.71 -0.91
N ALA A 105 4.80 -6.84 -1.47
CA ALA A 105 6.11 -6.50 -0.93
C ALA A 105 6.04 -5.98 0.52
N PHE A 106 5.03 -5.17 0.85
CA PHE A 106 4.85 -4.69 2.23
C PHE A 106 4.53 -5.82 3.20
N VAL A 107 3.80 -6.84 2.77
CA VAL A 107 3.53 -8.02 3.61
C VAL A 107 4.82 -8.74 3.97
N ASP A 108 5.74 -8.89 3.00
CA ASP A 108 7.03 -9.55 3.24
C ASP A 108 7.91 -8.74 4.20
N ILE A 109 7.98 -7.41 3.99
CA ILE A 109 8.72 -6.50 4.86
C ILE A 109 8.14 -6.49 6.29
N ALA A 110 6.81 -6.48 6.42
CA ALA A 110 6.12 -6.52 7.72
C ALA A 110 6.35 -7.84 8.44
N LYS A 111 6.22 -8.98 7.74
CA LYS A 111 6.49 -10.32 8.31
C LYS A 111 7.95 -10.50 8.72
N ALA A 112 8.87 -9.80 8.08
CA ALA A 112 10.27 -9.73 8.49
C ALA A 112 10.50 -8.84 9.73
N GLY A 113 9.43 -8.24 10.31
CA GLY A 113 9.50 -7.40 11.51
C GLY A 113 10.13 -6.01 11.28
N LYS A 114 10.18 -5.54 10.04
CA LYS A 114 10.89 -4.30 9.70
C LYS A 114 9.99 -3.06 9.68
N ILE A 115 8.66 -3.24 9.67
CA ILE A 115 7.70 -2.15 9.69
C ILE A 115 7.15 -1.99 11.11
N THR A 116 7.53 -0.89 11.76
CA THR A 116 6.99 -0.51 13.08
C THR A 116 6.17 0.77 13.01
N GLY A 117 6.41 1.61 12.01
CA GLY A 117 5.82 2.95 11.91
C GLY A 117 6.21 3.87 13.08
N ALA A 118 7.24 3.52 13.85
CA ALA A 118 7.61 4.22 15.09
C ALA A 118 8.05 5.67 14.85
N HIS A 119 8.62 5.95 13.67
CA HIS A 119 9.14 7.27 13.30
C HIS A 119 8.16 8.10 12.47
N LYS A 120 6.96 7.58 12.18
CA LYS A 120 5.94 8.38 11.47
C LYS A 120 5.41 9.51 12.36
N GLN A 121 5.23 10.69 11.77
CA GLN A 121 4.64 11.87 12.41
C GLN A 121 3.11 11.82 12.37
N LEU A 122 2.55 11.21 11.30
CA LEU A 122 1.12 10.95 11.16
C LEU A 122 0.86 9.44 11.24
N ASP A 123 -0.27 9.05 11.82
CA ASP A 123 -0.72 7.67 11.93
C ASP A 123 0.39 6.73 12.45
N LYS A 124 1.04 7.13 13.53
CA LYS A 124 2.15 6.40 14.13
C LYS A 124 1.77 4.95 14.42
N GLY A 125 2.63 4.02 14.02
CA GLY A 125 2.40 2.58 14.18
C GLY A 125 1.38 1.99 13.18
N ARG A 126 0.93 2.76 12.19
CA ARG A 126 -0.01 2.29 11.16
C ARG A 126 0.63 2.26 9.77
N GLN A 127 0.28 1.24 9.01
CA GLN A 127 0.57 1.12 7.59
C GLN A 127 -0.61 1.71 6.82
N VAL A 128 -0.43 2.94 6.31
CA VAL A 128 -1.51 3.71 5.67
C VAL A 128 -1.52 3.48 4.18
N TYR A 129 -2.71 3.23 3.61
CA TYR A 129 -2.89 2.99 2.18
C TYR A 129 -4.30 3.40 1.72
N ALA A 130 -4.45 3.72 0.43
CA ALA A 130 -5.76 4.04 -0.14
C ALA A 130 -6.49 2.79 -0.67
N PHE A 131 -5.78 1.91 -1.37
CA PHE A 131 -6.33 0.63 -1.83
C PHE A 131 -5.23 -0.43 -1.89
N GLY A 132 -5.64 -1.69 -1.96
CA GLY A 132 -4.74 -2.83 -2.09
C GLY A 132 -4.86 -3.49 -3.46
N ALA A 133 -3.74 -3.86 -4.07
CA ALA A 133 -3.71 -4.66 -5.28
C ALA A 133 -2.56 -5.66 -5.20
N GLY A 134 -2.88 -6.93 -5.09
CA GLY A 134 -1.91 -7.99 -4.90
C GLY A 134 -2.50 -9.38 -4.99
N THR A 135 -1.81 -10.34 -4.41
CA THR A 135 -2.23 -11.73 -4.31
C THR A 135 -3.12 -11.98 -3.07
N LYS A 136 -3.64 -13.17 -2.95
CA LYS A 136 -4.40 -13.60 -1.76
C LYS A 136 -3.62 -13.37 -0.45
N LYS A 137 -2.29 -13.53 -0.47
CA LYS A 137 -1.41 -13.29 0.69
C LYS A 137 -1.57 -11.88 1.25
N MET A 138 -1.68 -10.89 0.37
CA MET A 138 -1.88 -9.49 0.76
C MET A 138 -3.28 -9.27 1.31
N TYR A 139 -4.32 -9.78 0.65
CA TYR A 139 -5.69 -9.63 1.13
C TYR A 139 -5.90 -10.29 2.50
N ASP A 140 -5.34 -11.49 2.71
CA ASP A 140 -5.37 -12.16 4.02
C ASP A 140 -4.62 -11.37 5.11
N TYR A 141 -3.56 -10.66 4.74
CA TYR A 141 -2.81 -9.82 5.67
C TYR A 141 -3.59 -8.55 6.06
N LEU A 142 -4.33 -7.96 5.12
CA LEU A 142 -5.13 -6.76 5.37
C LEU A 142 -6.41 -7.04 6.16
N ASP A 143 -6.91 -8.29 6.13
CA ASP A 143 -8.18 -8.64 6.77
C ASP A 143 -8.11 -8.49 8.29
N ASN A 144 -8.95 -7.60 8.83
CA ASN A 144 -9.03 -7.28 10.25
C ASN A 144 -7.67 -6.94 10.92
N ASN A 145 -6.70 -6.45 10.16
CA ASN A 145 -5.37 -6.13 10.67
C ASN A 145 -5.32 -4.72 11.28
N PRO A 146 -5.16 -4.57 12.61
CA PRO A 146 -5.12 -3.27 13.25
C PRO A 146 -3.86 -2.46 12.95
N GLU A 147 -2.80 -3.07 12.41
CA GLU A 147 -1.60 -2.35 11.97
C GLU A 147 -1.81 -1.63 10.64
N CYS A 148 -2.83 -2.04 9.88
CA CYS A 148 -3.16 -1.49 8.58
C CYS A 148 -4.30 -0.47 8.69
N MET A 149 -4.18 0.65 7.97
CA MET A 149 -5.16 1.72 7.96
C MET A 149 -5.53 2.09 6.52
N SER A 150 -6.73 1.71 6.10
CA SER A 150 -7.32 2.19 4.86
C SER A 150 -7.74 3.67 5.04
N ALA A 151 -7.34 4.52 4.12
CA ALA A 151 -7.66 5.95 4.11
C ALA A 151 -8.04 6.40 2.70
N PRO A 152 -8.78 7.49 2.52
CA PRO A 152 -9.11 7.97 1.18
C PRO A 152 -7.85 8.47 0.44
N VAL A 153 -7.88 8.39 -0.90
CA VAL A 153 -6.74 8.76 -1.73
C VAL A 153 -6.36 10.24 -1.62
N ASP A 154 -7.33 11.09 -1.38
CA ASP A 154 -7.12 12.52 -1.11
C ASP A 154 -6.47 12.81 0.26
N TYR A 155 -6.34 11.80 1.12
CA TYR A 155 -5.51 11.83 2.31
C TYR A 155 -4.11 11.25 2.04
N THR A 156 -4.03 10.08 1.42
CA THR A 156 -2.73 9.42 1.18
C THR A 156 -1.85 10.19 0.22
N ASN A 157 -2.44 10.86 -0.78
CA ASN A 157 -1.73 11.60 -1.82
C ASN A 157 -1.73 13.13 -1.59
N ASP A 158 -2.28 13.60 -0.46
CA ASP A 158 -2.24 15.03 -0.12
C ASP A 158 -0.80 15.47 0.17
N ILE A 159 -0.38 16.55 -0.50
CA ILE A 159 0.93 17.17 -0.29
C ILE A 159 1.16 17.48 1.20
N ARG A 160 0.14 17.93 1.93
CA ARG A 160 0.25 18.24 3.36
C ARG A 160 0.49 16.98 4.20
N SER A 161 -0.15 15.87 3.87
CA SER A 161 0.06 14.59 4.54
C SER A 161 1.46 14.05 4.27
N ILE A 162 1.88 14.06 3.01
CA ILE A 162 3.21 13.56 2.61
C ILE A 162 4.33 14.43 3.19
N SER A 163 4.20 15.76 3.11
CA SER A 163 5.22 16.68 3.61
C SER A 163 5.34 16.72 5.15
N ALA A 164 4.33 16.23 5.86
CA ALA A 164 4.37 16.11 7.31
C ALA A 164 5.09 14.84 7.79
N LEU A 165 5.48 13.94 6.89
CA LEU A 165 6.22 12.72 7.19
C LEU A 165 7.70 12.93 6.88
N ASP A 166 8.56 12.62 7.83
CA ASP A 166 10.00 12.63 7.61
C ASP A 166 10.46 11.40 6.82
N ASN A 167 11.51 11.58 6.01
CA ASN A 167 12.16 10.50 5.26
C ASN A 167 11.20 9.67 4.39
N VAL A 168 10.29 10.33 3.68
CA VAL A 168 9.44 9.65 2.70
C VAL A 168 10.29 9.23 1.52
N ILE A 169 10.25 7.94 1.20
CA ILE A 169 10.92 7.35 0.05
C ILE A 169 9.84 6.75 -0.86
N SER A 170 9.68 7.34 -2.04
CA SER A 170 8.73 6.91 -3.06
C SER A 170 9.49 6.18 -4.17
N ILE A 171 9.07 4.94 -4.47
CA ILE A 171 9.74 4.07 -5.43
C ILE A 171 8.72 3.57 -6.44
N ASN A 172 8.86 4.00 -7.68
CA ASN A 172 7.98 3.65 -8.78
C ASN A 172 8.77 3.31 -10.06
N ASN A 173 8.13 2.62 -10.98
CA ASN A 173 8.62 2.47 -12.34
C ASN A 173 8.41 3.77 -13.11
N ALA A 174 9.40 4.16 -13.90
CA ALA A 174 9.24 5.15 -14.95
C ALA A 174 8.77 4.47 -16.24
N VAL A 175 7.85 5.11 -16.95
CA VAL A 175 7.45 4.68 -18.31
C VAL A 175 8.32 5.38 -19.34
N ASP A 176 8.62 6.65 -19.12
CA ASP A 176 9.42 7.49 -19.99
C ASP A 176 10.21 8.50 -19.15
N ILE A 177 11.30 9.01 -19.70
CA ILE A 177 12.12 10.06 -19.08
C ILE A 177 12.65 10.95 -20.18
N ASP A 178 12.52 12.26 -20.04
CA ASP A 178 13.09 13.19 -20.99
C ASP A 178 14.57 13.54 -20.67
N LEU A 179 15.20 14.29 -21.58
CA LEU A 179 16.60 14.70 -21.43
C LEU A 179 16.84 15.70 -20.29
N LEU A 180 15.79 16.27 -19.70
CA LEU A 180 15.87 17.24 -18.60
C LEU A 180 15.60 16.59 -17.24
N GLY A 181 15.19 15.30 -17.24
CA GLY A 181 14.95 14.52 -16.05
C GLY A 181 13.49 14.31 -15.62
N PRO A 182 12.47 15.08 -16.09
CA PRO A 182 11.07 14.76 -15.85
C PRO A 182 10.70 13.34 -16.30
N VAL A 183 9.82 12.69 -15.53
CA VAL A 183 9.30 11.33 -15.73
C VAL A 183 7.79 11.39 -15.86
#